data_13ee8ac3ffb5e2703bbbfe025fcaebde
#
_entry.id   13ee8ac3ffb5e2703bbbfe025fcaebde
#
_cell.length_a   1.000
_cell.length_b   1.000
_cell.length_c   1.000
_cell.angle_alpha   90.00
_cell.angle_beta   90.00
_cell.angle_gamma   90.00
#
_symmetry.space_group_name_H-M   'P 1'
#
loop_
_entity.id
_entity.type
_entity.pdbx_description
1 polymer ?
#
loop_
_entity_poly.entity_id
_entity_poly.type
_entity_poly.pdbx_seq_one_letter_code
_entity_poly.pdbx_strand_id
1 'polypeptide(L)'
;MKRKVMPSMRVVSSITSRVVPWMSLTMAFSWDNKGDIVVGSDVWIGYEAVILSGVHIGDGAIIGARAVVTKDVAPYTIVGGVPAKPIRRRFDDETIEKLESLRWWDWDAEKIRACIPAIQSGDIAALEEIACVHR
;
A
#
# COMPACT_ATOMS: atom_id res chain seq x y z
N MET A 1 10.07 13.83 -9.27
CA MET A 1 10.52 13.23 -8.01
C MET A 1 10.43 11.72 -8.15
N LYS A 2 11.54 11.00 -8.06
CA LYS A 2 11.59 9.55 -8.32
C LYS A 2 10.87 8.80 -7.22
N ARG A 3 9.81 8.05 -7.56
CA ARG A 3 9.17 7.10 -6.65
C ARG A 3 10.25 6.14 -6.14
N LYS A 4 10.38 6.06 -4.81
CA LYS A 4 11.30 5.14 -4.17
C LYS A 4 10.74 3.73 -4.37
N VAL A 5 11.25 3.04 -5.37
CA VAL A 5 11.02 1.62 -5.54
C VAL A 5 11.69 0.94 -4.34
N MET A 6 10.91 0.39 -3.43
CA MET A 6 11.48 -0.45 -2.38
C MET A 6 12.07 -1.69 -3.05
N PRO A 7 13.32 -2.07 -2.71
CA PRO A 7 13.89 -3.31 -3.19
C PRO A 7 13.00 -4.47 -2.72
N SER A 8 12.59 -5.28 -3.65
CA SER A 8 11.80 -6.49 -3.54
C SER A 8 11.75 -7.10 -2.14
N MET A 9 10.65 -6.92 -1.42
CA MET A 9 10.23 -7.92 -0.46
C MET A 9 10.21 -9.25 -1.22
N ARG A 10 10.90 -10.26 -0.68
CA ARG A 10 11.12 -11.53 -1.34
C ARG A 10 9.82 -12.08 -1.89
N VAL A 11 9.61 -11.84 -3.17
CA VAL A 11 8.76 -12.70 -3.97
C VAL A 11 9.41 -14.07 -3.87
N VAL A 12 8.66 -15.08 -3.45
CA VAL A 12 9.12 -16.46 -3.48
C VAL A 12 9.31 -16.85 -4.93
N SER A 13 10.42 -16.44 -5.51
CA SER A 13 10.85 -16.80 -6.87
C SER A 13 11.85 -17.97 -6.88
N SER A 14 11.90 -18.76 -5.80
CA SER A 14 12.85 -19.88 -5.73
C SER A 14 12.18 -21.24 -5.60
N ILE A 15 11.27 -21.55 -6.52
CA ILE A 15 10.96 -22.95 -6.82
C ILE A 15 11.23 -23.17 -8.31
N THR A 16 12.47 -22.99 -8.71
CA THR A 16 12.91 -23.32 -10.05
C THR A 16 14.11 -24.24 -9.96
N SER A 17 13.93 -25.53 -9.68
CA SER A 17 14.88 -26.49 -10.18
C SER A 17 14.52 -27.97 -10.06
N ARG A 18 13.33 -28.35 -9.74
CA ARG A 18 12.90 -29.75 -9.91
C ARG A 18 11.42 -29.88 -10.21
N VAL A 19 10.99 -29.37 -11.34
CA VAL A 19 9.63 -29.60 -11.83
C VAL A 19 9.67 -30.73 -12.86
N VAL A 20 8.92 -31.78 -12.58
CA VAL A 20 8.76 -32.92 -13.50
C VAL A 20 8.14 -32.47 -14.83
N PRO A 21 8.58 -33.00 -15.98
CA PRO A 21 8.26 -32.46 -17.30
C PRO A 21 6.78 -32.31 -17.66
N TRP A 22 5.90 -33.09 -17.05
CA TRP A 22 4.44 -33.02 -17.28
C TRP A 22 3.74 -31.89 -16.49
N MET A 23 4.37 -31.36 -15.44
CA MET A 23 3.88 -30.17 -14.70
C MET A 23 4.25 -28.85 -15.40
N SER A 24 5.17 -28.90 -16.34
CA SER A 24 5.71 -27.71 -17.00
C SER A 24 4.67 -26.96 -17.84
N LEU A 25 3.73 -27.65 -18.46
CA LEU A 25 2.78 -27.04 -19.38
C LEU A 25 1.63 -26.30 -18.67
N THR A 26 1.16 -26.85 -17.55
CA THR A 26 0.09 -26.23 -16.76
C THR A 26 0.61 -25.13 -15.83
N MET A 27 1.86 -25.20 -15.40
CA MET A 27 2.48 -24.14 -14.59
C MET A 27 3.05 -22.98 -15.40
N ALA A 28 3.41 -23.19 -16.67
CA ALA A 28 3.91 -22.11 -17.53
C ALA A 28 2.90 -20.96 -17.70
N PHE A 29 1.61 -21.23 -17.54
CA PHE A 29 0.54 -20.24 -17.61
C PHE A 29 0.11 -19.70 -16.23
N SER A 30 0.55 -20.30 -15.13
CA SER A 30 0.18 -19.88 -13.78
C SER A 30 1.13 -18.84 -13.17
N TRP A 31 2.27 -18.61 -13.79
CA TRP A 31 3.29 -17.65 -13.34
C TRP A 31 3.31 -16.41 -14.21
N ASP A 32 2.14 -15.97 -14.63
CA ASP A 32 2.02 -14.70 -15.31
C ASP A 32 2.45 -13.59 -14.34
N ASN A 33 3.67 -13.10 -14.52
CA ASN A 33 4.14 -11.95 -13.79
C ASN A 33 3.35 -10.73 -14.28
N LYS A 34 2.34 -10.35 -13.52
CA LYS A 34 1.45 -9.22 -13.84
C LYS A 34 2.12 -7.86 -13.69
N GLY A 35 3.42 -7.84 -13.46
CA GLY A 35 4.18 -6.61 -13.29
C GLY A 35 4.59 -6.35 -11.84
N ASP A 36 5.12 -5.15 -11.62
CA ASP A 36 5.61 -4.73 -10.32
C ASP A 36 4.47 -4.49 -9.31
N ILE A 37 4.78 -4.72 -8.04
CA ILE A 37 3.93 -4.28 -6.95
C ILE A 37 4.18 -2.80 -6.73
N VAL A 38 3.13 -2.00 -6.81
CA VAL A 38 3.19 -0.56 -6.53
C VAL A 38 2.55 -0.28 -5.18
N VAL A 39 3.30 0.34 -4.29
CA VAL A 39 2.80 0.72 -2.95
C VAL A 39 2.79 2.23 -2.85
N GLY A 40 1.67 2.79 -2.47
CA GLY A 40 1.49 4.21 -2.22
C GLY A 40 2.18 4.71 -0.96
N SER A 41 1.88 5.92 -0.57
CA SER A 41 2.39 6.56 0.65
C SER A 41 1.49 6.28 1.86
N ASP A 42 2.00 6.42 3.07
CA ASP A 42 1.25 6.16 4.33
C ASP A 42 0.58 4.77 4.39
N VAL A 43 1.15 3.77 3.72
CA VAL A 43 0.64 2.40 3.72
C VAL A 43 1.22 1.62 4.89
N TRP A 44 0.35 0.96 5.64
CA TRP A 44 0.75 0.02 6.68
C TRP A 44 0.53 -1.42 6.24
N ILE A 45 1.60 -2.22 6.26
CA ILE A 45 1.57 -3.63 5.89
C ILE A 45 1.80 -4.47 7.14
N GLY A 46 0.77 -5.23 7.51
CA GLY A 46 0.79 -6.11 8.67
C GLY A 46 1.78 -7.28 8.52
N TYR A 47 2.08 -7.89 9.64
CA TYR A 47 3.04 -9.00 9.75
C TYR A 47 2.69 -10.17 8.81
N GLU A 48 3.68 -10.66 8.07
CA GLU A 48 3.54 -11.78 7.13
C GLU A 48 2.44 -11.61 6.06
N ALA A 49 2.08 -10.38 5.70
CA ALA A 49 1.18 -10.16 4.58
C ALA A 49 1.87 -10.52 3.25
N VAL A 50 1.13 -11.16 2.36
CA VAL A 50 1.58 -11.56 1.02
C VAL A 50 0.86 -10.71 -0.01
N ILE A 51 1.63 -10.09 -0.91
CA ILE A 51 1.10 -9.25 -1.98
C ILE A 51 1.52 -9.88 -3.30
N LEU A 52 0.56 -10.15 -4.18
CA LEU A 52 0.83 -10.76 -5.47
C LEU A 52 1.36 -9.73 -6.48
N SER A 53 2.06 -10.23 -7.50
CA SER A 53 2.59 -9.41 -8.59
C SER A 53 1.51 -8.59 -9.30
N GLY A 54 1.86 -7.37 -9.72
CA GLY A 54 0.97 -6.45 -10.43
C GLY A 54 -0.08 -5.75 -9.57
N VAL A 55 -0.09 -5.97 -8.24
CA VAL A 55 -1.02 -5.32 -7.33
C VAL A 55 -0.60 -3.89 -7.05
N HIS A 56 -1.55 -2.96 -7.07
CA HIS A 56 -1.39 -1.58 -6.67
C HIS A 56 -2.09 -1.35 -5.33
N ILE A 57 -1.35 -0.81 -4.37
CA ILE A 57 -1.85 -0.45 -3.05
C ILE A 57 -1.91 1.07 -2.98
N GLY A 58 -3.12 1.62 -2.84
CA GLY A 58 -3.36 3.05 -2.76
C GLY A 58 -2.81 3.69 -1.48
N ASP A 59 -2.65 5.00 -1.52
CA ASP A 59 -2.15 5.79 -0.40
C ASP A 59 -2.99 5.56 0.87
N GLY A 60 -2.36 5.52 2.01
CA GLY A 60 -3.03 5.36 3.30
C GLY A 60 -3.71 4.01 3.54
N ALA A 61 -3.52 3.01 2.68
CA ALA A 61 -4.12 1.69 2.85
C ALA A 61 -3.51 0.92 4.03
N ILE A 62 -4.29 0.03 4.62
CA ILE A 62 -3.85 -0.88 5.68
C ILE A 62 -4.08 -2.32 5.23
N ILE A 63 -3.01 -3.10 5.23
CA ILE A 63 -3.03 -4.52 4.94
C ILE A 63 -2.95 -5.28 6.27
N GLY A 64 -3.97 -6.06 6.57
CA GLY A 64 -4.00 -6.87 7.79
C GLY A 64 -2.88 -7.91 7.84
N ALA A 65 -2.50 -8.31 9.05
CA ALA A 65 -1.51 -9.37 9.24
C ALA A 65 -1.95 -10.66 8.56
N ARG A 66 -1.01 -11.35 7.90
CA ARG A 66 -1.22 -12.60 7.16
C ARG A 66 -2.27 -12.53 6.04
N ALA A 67 -2.63 -11.33 5.60
CA ALA A 67 -3.51 -11.17 4.45
C ALA A 67 -2.81 -11.58 3.14
N VAL A 68 -3.55 -12.16 2.21
CA VAL A 68 -3.06 -12.45 0.86
C VAL A 68 -3.76 -11.51 -0.13
N VAL A 69 -3.06 -10.47 -0.54
CA VAL A 69 -3.58 -9.42 -1.41
C VAL A 69 -3.43 -9.85 -2.86
N THR A 70 -4.56 -10.11 -3.52
CA THR A 70 -4.63 -10.63 -4.89
C THR A 70 -5.15 -9.63 -5.90
N LYS A 71 -5.64 -8.47 -5.43
CA LYS A 71 -6.23 -7.40 -6.24
C LYS A 71 -5.78 -6.05 -5.69
N ASP A 72 -5.92 -5.00 -6.51
CA ASP A 72 -5.64 -3.64 -6.11
C ASP A 72 -6.44 -3.23 -4.87
N VAL A 73 -5.80 -2.41 -4.05
CA VAL A 73 -6.39 -1.88 -2.81
C VAL A 73 -6.59 -0.39 -2.98
N ALA A 74 -7.84 0.04 -2.83
CA ALA A 74 -8.19 1.45 -2.92
C ALA A 74 -7.53 2.28 -1.80
N PRO A 75 -7.29 3.58 -2.01
CA PRO A 75 -6.73 4.45 -0.98
C PRO A 75 -7.52 4.41 0.33
N TYR A 76 -6.83 4.56 1.44
CA TYR A 76 -7.41 4.60 2.80
C TYR A 76 -8.36 3.44 3.13
N THR A 77 -8.15 2.29 2.49
CA THR A 77 -8.95 1.08 2.70
C THR A 77 -8.18 0.09 3.56
N ILE A 78 -8.87 -0.49 4.54
CA ILE A 78 -8.35 -1.59 5.37
C ILE A 78 -8.79 -2.89 4.73
N VAL A 79 -7.83 -3.74 4.39
CA VAL A 79 -8.09 -5.07 3.83
C VAL A 79 -7.49 -6.16 4.70
N GLY A 80 -8.07 -7.34 4.69
CA GLY A 80 -7.56 -8.49 5.44
C GLY A 80 -8.14 -9.81 4.95
N GLY A 81 -7.54 -10.90 5.39
CA GLY A 81 -7.98 -12.26 5.07
C GLY A 81 -7.26 -12.88 3.88
N VAL A 82 -7.68 -14.11 3.54
CA VAL A 82 -7.12 -14.94 2.45
C VAL A 82 -8.28 -15.48 1.60
N PRO A 83 -8.51 -14.97 0.38
CA PRO A 83 -7.91 -13.76 -0.20
C PRO A 83 -8.33 -12.48 0.56
N ALA A 84 -7.49 -11.46 0.54
CA ALA A 84 -7.78 -10.20 1.21
C ALA A 84 -9.01 -9.53 0.61
N LYS A 85 -9.88 -9.04 1.49
CA LYS A 85 -11.11 -8.30 1.14
C LYS A 85 -11.17 -7.01 1.93
N PRO A 86 -11.81 -5.96 1.39
CA PRO A 86 -12.07 -4.74 2.14
C PRO A 86 -12.86 -5.03 3.41
N ILE A 87 -12.38 -4.51 4.53
CA ILE A 87 -13.04 -4.57 5.84
C ILE A 87 -13.85 -3.29 6.06
N ARG A 88 -13.16 -2.14 5.91
CA ARG A 88 -13.76 -0.79 5.98
C ARG A 88 -12.81 0.25 5.42
N ARG A 89 -13.28 1.45 5.21
CA ARG A 89 -12.45 2.64 4.99
C ARG A 89 -11.93 3.18 6.32
N ARG A 90 -10.77 3.84 6.29
CA ARG A 90 -10.20 4.53 7.47
C ARG A 90 -11.01 5.76 7.82
N PHE A 91 -11.44 6.50 6.80
CA PHE A 91 -12.16 7.77 6.88
C PHE A 91 -13.33 7.79 5.91
N ASP A 92 -14.20 8.79 6.01
CA ASP A 92 -15.22 9.09 5.00
C ASP A 92 -14.60 9.63 3.70
N ASP A 93 -15.40 9.65 2.65
CA ASP A 93 -14.92 10.02 1.30
C ASP A 93 -14.41 11.46 1.25
N GLU A 94 -15.06 12.41 1.96
CA GLU A 94 -14.64 13.81 1.99
C GLU A 94 -13.26 13.96 2.66
N THR A 95 -13.04 13.29 3.77
CA THR A 95 -11.75 13.27 4.47
C THR A 95 -10.66 12.64 3.62
N ILE A 96 -10.97 11.57 2.90
CA ILE A 96 -10.01 10.91 2.00
C ILE A 96 -9.59 11.86 0.88
N GLU A 97 -10.54 12.54 0.23
CA GLU A 97 -10.24 13.52 -0.82
C GLU A 97 -9.33 14.65 -0.32
N LYS A 98 -9.57 15.14 0.90
CA LYS A 98 -8.70 16.14 1.55
C LYS A 98 -7.30 15.61 1.77
N LEU A 99 -7.14 14.43 2.35
CA LEU A 99 -5.84 13.81 2.60
C LEU A 99 -5.06 13.54 1.32
N GLU A 100 -5.73 13.07 0.27
CA GLU A 100 -5.12 12.86 -1.05
C GLU A 100 -4.69 14.18 -1.70
N SER A 101 -5.42 15.26 -1.49
CA SER A 101 -5.07 16.60 -1.98
C SER A 101 -3.91 17.22 -1.19
N LEU A 102 -3.87 17.02 0.10
CA LEU A 102 -2.81 17.55 0.98
C LEU A 102 -1.45 16.90 0.72
N ARG A 103 -1.42 15.60 0.43
CA ARG A 103 -0.19 14.83 0.18
C ARG A 103 0.93 15.17 1.18
N TRP A 104 0.62 15.12 2.47
CA TRP A 104 1.51 15.54 3.55
C TRP A 104 2.89 14.85 3.51
N TRP A 105 2.99 13.68 2.92
CA TRP A 105 4.25 12.95 2.73
C TRP A 105 5.21 13.57 1.70
N ASP A 106 4.72 14.49 0.88
CA ASP A 106 5.55 15.25 -0.08
C ASP A 106 6.10 16.56 0.52
N TRP A 107 5.73 16.89 1.76
CA TRP A 107 6.20 18.10 2.44
C TRP A 107 7.66 17.96 2.89
N ASP A 108 8.29 19.08 3.17
CA ASP A 108 9.63 19.08 3.75
C ASP A 108 9.64 18.49 5.17
N ALA A 109 10.83 18.07 5.64
CA ALA A 109 10.98 17.37 6.89
C ALA A 109 10.59 18.22 8.13
N GLU A 110 10.74 19.54 8.08
CA GLU A 110 10.38 20.43 9.18
C GLU A 110 8.86 20.55 9.31
N LYS A 111 8.19 20.71 8.18
CA LYS A 111 6.73 20.75 8.11
C LYS A 111 6.12 19.42 8.56
N ILE A 112 6.67 18.30 8.11
CA ILE A 112 6.23 16.96 8.56
C ILE A 112 6.39 16.82 10.08
N ARG A 113 7.52 17.26 10.67
CA ARG A 113 7.72 17.22 12.12
C ARG A 113 6.67 18.02 12.88
N ALA A 114 6.34 19.21 12.40
CA ALA A 114 5.30 20.04 12.99
C ALA A 114 3.91 19.38 12.95
N CYS A 115 3.67 18.56 11.93
CA CYS A 115 2.39 17.88 11.73
C CYS A 115 2.27 16.52 12.45
N ILE A 116 3.36 15.94 12.98
CA ILE A 116 3.32 14.63 13.65
C ILE A 116 2.19 14.51 14.67
N PRO A 117 1.96 15.46 15.59
CA PRO A 117 0.87 15.36 16.56
C PRO A 117 -0.51 15.29 15.90
N ALA A 118 -0.74 16.09 14.85
CA ALA A 118 -2.00 16.10 14.10
C ALA A 118 -2.19 14.80 13.32
N ILE A 119 -1.13 14.27 12.71
CA ILE A 119 -1.15 12.97 12.01
C ILE A 119 -1.48 11.84 12.98
N GLN A 120 -0.86 11.83 14.17
CA GLN A 120 -1.08 10.78 15.17
C GLN A 120 -2.48 10.83 15.79
N SER A 121 -3.01 12.03 15.99
CA SER A 121 -4.38 12.21 16.52
C SER A 121 -5.47 12.03 15.46
N GLY A 122 -5.11 12.05 14.17
CA GLY A 122 -6.06 12.04 13.07
C GLY A 122 -6.84 13.36 12.93
N ASP A 123 -6.28 14.45 13.42
CA ASP A 123 -6.88 15.80 13.33
C ASP A 123 -6.61 16.39 11.94
N ILE A 124 -7.57 16.18 11.05
CA ILE A 124 -7.47 16.64 9.65
C ILE A 124 -7.54 18.16 9.56
N ALA A 125 -8.32 18.81 10.43
CA ALA A 125 -8.44 20.27 10.43
C ALA A 125 -7.10 20.93 10.80
N ALA A 126 -6.38 20.40 11.77
CA ALA A 126 -5.05 20.86 12.14
C ALA A 126 -4.05 20.64 10.99
N LEU A 127 -4.16 19.55 10.24
CA LEU A 127 -3.32 19.30 9.05
C LEU A 127 -3.59 20.33 7.94
N GLU A 128 -4.85 20.65 7.68
CA GLU A 128 -5.24 21.68 6.69
C GLU A 128 -4.70 23.06 7.10
N GLU A 129 -4.80 23.43 8.37
CA GLU A 129 -4.30 24.71 8.89
C GLU A 129 -2.78 24.84 8.69
N ILE A 130 -2.02 23.81 9.04
CA ILE A 130 -0.56 23.78 8.84
C ILE A 130 -0.21 23.81 7.35
N ALA A 131 -1.01 23.16 6.51
CA ALA A 131 -0.82 23.20 5.06
C ALA A 131 -0.97 24.63 4.51
N CYS A 132 -1.89 25.41 5.04
CA CYS A 132 -2.14 26.79 4.60
C CYS A 132 -1.08 27.79 5.06
N VAL A 133 -0.49 27.60 6.23
CA VAL A 133 0.49 28.55 6.81
C VAL A 133 1.84 28.54 6.11
N HIS A 134 2.16 27.46 5.38
CA HIS A 134 3.47 27.27 4.71
C HIS A 134 3.35 27.20 3.18
N ARG A 135 2.45 27.98 2.61
CA ARG A 135 2.43 28.24 1.16
C ARG A 135 3.42 29.31 0.75
#